data_09fcca195fd7496de9cdb576a2ee5bb8
#
_entry.id   09fcca195fd7496de9cdb576a2ee5bb8
#
_cell.length_a   1.000
_cell.length_b   1.000
_cell.length_c   1.000
_cell.angle_alpha   90.00
_cell.angle_beta   90.00
_cell.angle_gamma   90.00
#
_symmetry.space_group_name_H-M   'P 1'
#
loop_
_entity.id
_entity.type
_entity.pdbx_description
1 polymer ?
#
loop_
_entity_poly.entity_id
_entity_poly.type
_entity_poly.pdbx_seq_one_letter_code
_entity_poly.pdbx_strand_id
1 'polypeptide(L)'
;MQSLQQQPNTHNSSPEKIILVVEDDDSIGSMLLETLSQETPYKPVLVNDGFQALQAVRSTKPDLFITDYRLPNMNGIELYDRLRRTHDFDDTPAIIMSAYLPEDEVRKRRLIGLSKPFEIDEFLETIEKLIQ
;
A
#
# COMPACT_ATOMS: atom_id res chain seq x y z
N MET A 1 -30.98 11.97 -18.10
CA MET A 1 -30.35 11.85 -17.76
C MET A 1 -29.74 11.74 -17.16
N GLN A 2 -29.94 11.54 -17.23
CA GLN A 2 -29.25 11.29 -16.68
C GLN A 2 -28.41 11.04 -16.18
N SER A 3 -28.74 11.04 -16.24
CA SER A 3 -27.92 10.64 -15.77
C SER A 3 -27.16 10.35 -15.57
N LEU A 4 -27.34 10.45 -15.79
CA LEU A 4 -26.52 10.03 -15.61
C LEU A 4 -25.73 9.87 -15.36
N GLN A 5 -25.77 9.91 -15.40
CA GLN A 5 -24.99 9.64 -15.20
C GLN A 5 -24.20 9.35 -14.81
N GLN A 6 -24.36 9.32 -14.89
CA GLN A 6 -23.57 8.89 -14.58
C GLN A 6 -22.96 8.25 -14.33
N GLN A 7 -23.04 8.13 -14.53
CA GLN A 7 -22.50 7.41 -14.37
C GLN A 7 -21.78 6.87 -14.32
N PRO A 8 -21.75 6.75 -14.57
CA PRO A 8 -21.10 6.10 -14.46
C PRO A 8 -20.45 5.68 -14.51
N ASN A 9 -20.40 5.58 -14.59
CA ASN A 9 -19.79 4.95 -14.60
C ASN A 9 -19.56 4.20 -14.47
N THR A 10 -19.72 4.01 -14.37
CA THR A 10 -19.59 3.30 -14.18
C THR A 10 -19.52 2.38 -14.38
N HIS A 11 -19.80 1.89 -14.45
CA HIS A 11 -19.85 1.00 -14.70
C HIS A 11 -19.48 -0.07 -15.17
N ASN A 12 -20.11 -0.82 -14.71
CA ASN A 12 -19.54 -1.95 -15.43
C ASN A 12 -18.03 -1.95 -15.51
N SER A 13 -17.49 -1.03 -14.96
CA SER A 13 -16.05 -0.95 -14.88
C SER A 13 -15.54 -1.86 -13.78
N SER A 14 -14.29 -2.22 -13.87
CA SER A 14 -13.63 -3.00 -12.84
C SER A 14 -13.63 -2.25 -11.52
N PRO A 15 -13.69 -2.95 -10.39
CA PRO A 15 -13.54 -2.28 -9.11
C PRO A 15 -12.23 -1.52 -9.05
N GLU A 16 -12.27 -0.43 -8.36
CA GLU A 16 -11.09 0.40 -8.16
C GLU A 16 -10.04 -0.36 -7.37
N LYS A 17 -8.79 -0.31 -7.82
CA LYS A 17 -7.71 -0.98 -7.10
C LYS A 17 -7.31 -0.19 -5.87
N ILE A 18 -7.01 -0.90 -4.80
CA ILE A 18 -6.76 -0.32 -3.50
C ILE A 18 -5.32 -0.48 -3.10
N ILE A 19 -4.72 0.61 -2.64
CA ILE A 19 -3.36 0.60 -2.10
C ILE A 19 -3.44 0.89 -0.60
N LEU A 20 -3.04 -0.07 0.22
CA LEU A 20 -3.00 0.13 1.66
C LEU A 20 -1.63 0.63 2.05
N VAL A 21 -1.58 1.80 2.69
CA VAL A 21 -0.33 2.44 3.12
C VAL A 21 -0.30 2.48 4.63
N VAL A 22 0.79 1.99 5.22
CA VAL A 22 0.99 2.01 6.67
C VAL A 22 2.15 2.94 6.97
N GLU A 23 1.86 4.06 7.61
CA GLU A 23 2.84 5.09 7.91
C GLU A 23 2.45 5.80 9.19
N ASP A 24 3.32 5.78 10.21
CA ASP A 24 3.00 6.37 11.50
C ASP A 24 3.32 7.86 11.57
N ASP A 25 4.09 8.39 10.64
CA ASP A 25 4.37 9.83 10.59
C ASP A 25 3.25 10.51 9.79
N ASP A 26 2.51 11.41 10.44
CA ASP A 26 1.35 12.04 9.82
C ASP A 26 1.69 12.85 8.60
N SER A 27 2.82 13.55 8.62
CA SER A 27 3.23 14.40 7.49
C SER A 27 3.58 13.55 6.28
N ILE A 28 4.35 12.49 6.51
CA ILE A 28 4.74 11.60 5.42
C ILE A 28 3.52 10.85 4.90
N GLY A 29 2.69 10.35 5.81
CA GLY A 29 1.46 9.64 5.42
C GLY A 29 0.54 10.49 4.58
N SER A 30 0.34 11.74 4.99
CA SER A 30 -0.52 12.67 4.23
C SER A 30 0.06 12.95 2.86
N MET A 31 1.37 13.11 2.77
CA MET A 31 2.03 13.35 1.50
C MET A 31 1.88 12.17 0.56
N LEU A 32 2.05 10.95 1.07
CA LEU A 32 1.88 9.75 0.26
C LEU A 32 0.43 9.59 -0.20
N LEU A 33 -0.51 9.83 0.71
CA LEU A 33 -1.92 9.76 0.39
C LEU A 33 -2.29 10.72 -0.73
N GLU A 34 -1.83 11.96 -0.60
CA GLU A 34 -2.11 12.99 -1.60
C GLU A 34 -1.48 12.65 -2.94
N THR A 35 -0.23 12.19 -2.92
CA THR A 35 0.47 11.81 -4.14
C THR A 35 -0.26 10.70 -4.87
N LEU A 36 -0.66 9.67 -4.14
CA LEU A 36 -1.37 8.55 -4.75
C LEU A 36 -2.74 8.98 -5.28
N SER A 37 -3.43 9.84 -4.55
CA SER A 37 -4.74 10.32 -4.99
C SER A 37 -4.66 11.15 -6.26
N GLN A 38 -3.60 11.96 -6.39
CA GLN A 38 -3.49 12.87 -7.52
C GLN A 38 -2.79 12.26 -8.73
N GLU A 39 -1.83 11.36 -8.50
CA GLU A 39 -0.97 10.86 -9.56
C GLU A 39 -1.34 9.47 -10.05
N THR A 40 -2.30 8.81 -9.42
CA THR A 40 -2.69 7.46 -9.85
C THR A 40 -4.19 7.34 -9.90
N PRO A 41 -4.71 6.34 -10.65
CA PRO A 41 -6.16 6.07 -10.65
C PRO A 41 -6.59 5.17 -9.48
N TYR A 42 -5.66 4.83 -8.58
CA TYR A 42 -5.93 3.88 -7.52
C TYR A 42 -6.46 4.57 -6.27
N LYS A 43 -7.10 3.79 -5.40
CA LYS A 43 -7.66 4.32 -4.16
C LYS A 43 -6.70 4.04 -3.01
N PRO A 44 -6.05 5.07 -2.44
CA PRO A 44 -5.17 4.86 -1.29
C PRO A 44 -5.96 4.83 0.00
N VAL A 45 -5.55 3.95 0.90
CA VAL A 45 -6.08 3.89 2.26
C VAL A 45 -4.89 3.98 3.20
N LEU A 46 -4.89 4.98 4.06
CA LEU A 46 -3.80 5.22 4.98
C LEU A 46 -4.17 4.77 6.39
N VAL A 47 -3.31 3.98 7.00
CA VAL A 47 -3.43 3.63 8.42
C VAL A 47 -2.11 3.94 9.11
N ASN A 48 -2.13 4.06 10.44
CA ASN A 48 -1.00 4.58 11.19
C ASN A 48 -0.15 3.52 11.85
N ASP A 49 -0.66 2.32 12.01
CA ASP A 49 0.11 1.26 12.66
C ASP A 49 -0.32 -0.11 12.16
N GLY A 50 0.41 -1.13 12.62
CA GLY A 50 0.17 -2.48 12.16
C GLY A 50 -1.18 -3.06 12.57
N PHE A 51 -1.67 -2.68 13.74
CA PHE A 51 -2.97 -3.19 14.19
C PHE A 51 -4.09 -2.65 13.34
N GLN A 52 -4.01 -1.37 12.96
CA GLN A 52 -4.98 -0.79 12.04
C GLN A 52 -4.93 -1.45 10.68
N ALA A 53 -3.71 -1.79 10.22
CA ALA A 53 -3.55 -2.49 8.94
C ALA A 53 -4.21 -3.86 8.98
N LEU A 54 -3.97 -4.62 10.05
CA LEU A 54 -4.57 -5.94 10.20
C LEU A 54 -6.10 -5.85 10.22
N GLN A 55 -6.63 -4.81 10.83
CA GLN A 55 -8.06 -4.61 10.88
C GLN A 55 -8.62 -4.22 9.52
N ALA A 56 -7.91 -3.36 8.80
CA ALA A 56 -8.36 -2.88 7.48
C ALA A 56 -8.49 -4.02 6.48
N VAL A 57 -7.56 -4.98 6.49
CA VAL A 57 -7.61 -6.06 5.51
C VAL A 57 -8.74 -7.06 5.76
N ARG A 58 -9.37 -7.01 6.92
CA ARG A 58 -10.52 -7.87 7.19
C ARG A 58 -11.71 -7.52 6.30
N SER A 59 -11.88 -6.25 6.01
CA SER A 59 -13.02 -5.81 5.22
C SER A 59 -12.66 -5.47 3.80
N THR A 60 -11.39 -5.25 3.48
CA THR A 60 -10.98 -4.82 2.17
C THR A 60 -9.63 -5.43 1.83
N LYS A 61 -9.59 -6.24 0.77
CA LYS A 61 -8.32 -6.80 0.31
C LYS A 61 -7.59 -5.76 -0.53
N PRO A 62 -6.38 -5.37 -0.15
CA PRO A 62 -5.62 -4.43 -0.98
C PRO A 62 -5.01 -5.14 -2.19
N ASP A 63 -4.80 -4.36 -3.25
CA ASP A 63 -4.13 -4.84 -4.45
C ASP A 63 -2.64 -4.58 -4.35
N LEU A 64 -2.23 -3.69 -3.47
CA LEU A 64 -0.83 -3.40 -3.18
C LEU A 64 -0.74 -2.96 -1.73
N PHE A 65 0.30 -3.42 -1.05
CA PHE A 65 0.57 -3.07 0.34
C PHE A 65 1.89 -2.32 0.42
N ILE A 66 1.88 -1.16 1.09
CA ILE A 66 3.07 -0.33 1.27
C ILE A 66 3.21 -0.05 2.75
N THR A 67 4.36 -0.34 3.33
CA THR A 67 4.56 -0.09 4.75
C THR A 67 5.97 0.40 5.04
N ASP A 68 6.08 1.26 6.05
CA ASP A 68 7.37 1.52 6.66
C ASP A 68 7.88 0.27 7.34
N TYR A 69 9.20 0.15 7.39
CA TYR A 69 9.79 -0.89 8.23
C TYR A 69 9.60 -0.56 9.70
N ARG A 70 9.88 0.70 10.08
CA ARG A 70 9.75 1.11 11.48
C ARG A 70 8.34 1.57 11.77
N LEU A 71 7.65 0.82 12.63
CA LEU A 71 6.29 1.13 13.07
C LEU A 71 6.22 0.92 14.57
N PRO A 72 5.27 1.55 15.26
CA PRO A 72 5.08 1.26 16.69
C PRO A 72 4.60 -0.18 16.86
N ASN A 73 5.09 -0.83 17.89
CA ASN A 73 4.66 -2.15 18.36
C ASN A 73 5.08 -3.33 17.50
N MET A 74 5.23 -3.17 16.19
CA MET A 74 5.74 -4.22 15.32
C MET A 74 6.38 -3.56 14.11
N ASN A 75 7.37 -4.20 13.51
CA ASN A 75 7.96 -3.63 12.31
C ASN A 75 7.20 -4.09 11.07
N GLY A 76 7.55 -3.49 9.91
CA GLY A 76 6.84 -3.78 8.67
C GLY A 76 6.97 -5.22 8.20
N ILE A 77 8.09 -5.87 8.50
CA ILE A 77 8.28 -7.28 8.13
C ILE A 77 7.36 -8.17 8.99
N GLU A 78 7.32 -7.90 10.28
CA GLU A 78 6.41 -8.65 11.17
C GLU A 78 4.95 -8.47 10.73
N LEU A 79 4.60 -7.25 10.37
CA LEU A 79 3.26 -6.97 9.87
C LEU A 79 2.97 -7.75 8.60
N TYR A 80 3.92 -7.72 7.65
CA TYR A 80 3.76 -8.45 6.41
C TYR A 80 3.56 -9.94 6.65
N ASP A 81 4.36 -10.52 7.56
CA ASP A 81 4.25 -11.94 7.88
C ASP A 81 2.88 -12.28 8.46
N ARG A 82 2.35 -11.41 9.31
CA ARG A 82 1.01 -11.61 9.86
C ARG A 82 -0.06 -11.51 8.79
N LEU A 83 0.08 -10.56 7.88
CA LEU A 83 -0.87 -10.41 6.79
C LEU A 83 -0.86 -11.62 5.88
N ARG A 84 0.32 -12.19 5.62
CA ARG A 84 0.44 -13.38 4.78
C ARG A 84 -0.26 -14.59 5.36
N ARG A 85 -0.47 -14.62 6.67
CA ARG A 85 -1.22 -15.69 7.30
C ARG A 85 -2.72 -15.48 7.21
N THR A 86 -3.15 -14.29 6.86
CA THR A 86 -4.57 -14.03 6.70
C THR A 86 -5.05 -14.51 5.35
N HIS A 87 -6.31 -14.79 5.30
CA HIS A 87 -6.97 -15.26 4.12
C HIS A 87 -6.88 -14.22 3.01
N ASP A 88 -6.55 -14.65 1.80
CA ASP A 88 -6.58 -13.82 0.61
C ASP A 88 -5.47 -12.79 0.47
N PHE A 89 -4.38 -12.93 1.22
CA PHE A 89 -3.29 -11.97 1.10
C PHE A 89 -2.05 -12.56 0.41
N ASP A 90 -2.14 -13.80 -0.05
CA ASP A 90 -0.97 -14.56 -0.51
C ASP A 90 -0.26 -13.95 -1.70
N ASP A 91 -0.99 -13.36 -2.62
CA ASP A 91 -0.41 -12.85 -3.86
C ASP A 91 -0.39 -11.32 -3.93
N THR A 92 -0.65 -10.65 -2.82
CA THR A 92 -0.61 -9.18 -2.79
C THR A 92 0.83 -8.71 -2.78
N PRO A 93 1.25 -7.92 -3.78
CA PRO A 93 2.61 -7.39 -3.77
C PRO A 93 2.79 -6.37 -2.65
N ALA A 94 4.03 -6.22 -2.17
CA ALA A 94 4.31 -5.35 -1.04
C ALA A 94 5.60 -4.59 -1.21
N ILE A 95 5.60 -3.35 -0.73
CA ILE A 95 6.76 -2.47 -0.72
C ILE A 95 7.09 -2.15 0.74
N ILE A 96 8.37 -2.31 1.10
CA ILE A 96 8.87 -1.93 2.42
C ILE A 96 9.73 -0.68 2.26
N MET A 97 9.42 0.37 3.01
CA MET A 97 10.15 1.63 2.97
C MET A 97 11.02 1.77 4.22
N SER A 98 12.28 2.14 4.05
CA SER A 98 13.17 2.32 5.20
C SER A 98 14.42 3.08 4.80
N ALA A 99 14.99 3.85 5.75
CA ALA A 99 16.31 4.44 5.56
C ALA A 99 17.38 3.36 5.55
N TYR A 100 17.15 2.28 6.27
CA TYR A 100 18.08 1.14 6.35
C TYR A 100 17.27 -0.14 6.12
N LEU A 101 17.22 -0.56 4.86
CA LEU A 101 16.43 -1.72 4.48
C LEU A 101 17.04 -3.01 5.05
N PRO A 102 16.20 -3.88 5.63
CA PRO A 102 16.65 -5.21 6.06
C PRO A 102 16.70 -6.12 4.83
N GLU A 103 17.77 -6.00 4.04
CA GLU A 103 17.81 -6.53 2.70
C GLU A 103 17.62 -8.04 2.62
N ASP A 104 18.20 -8.77 3.57
CA ASP A 104 18.03 -10.22 3.59
C ASP A 104 16.58 -10.62 3.81
N GLU A 105 15.91 -9.93 4.74
CA GLU A 105 14.51 -10.21 5.03
C GLU A 105 13.59 -9.83 3.89
N VAL A 106 13.93 -8.74 3.21
CA VAL A 106 13.17 -8.28 2.05
C VAL A 106 13.30 -9.31 0.91
N ARG A 107 14.51 -9.77 0.67
CA ARG A 107 14.79 -10.71 -0.42
C ARG A 107 14.13 -12.06 -0.18
N LYS A 108 14.20 -12.56 1.05
CA LYS A 108 13.58 -13.85 1.39
C LYS A 108 12.09 -13.89 1.07
N ARG A 109 11.44 -12.77 1.22
CA ARG A 109 9.98 -12.68 1.04
C ARG A 109 9.56 -12.16 -0.31
N ARG A 110 10.53 -11.86 -1.18
CA ARG A 110 10.26 -11.29 -2.49
C ARG A 110 9.53 -9.96 -2.40
N LEU A 111 9.82 -9.21 -1.35
CA LEU A 111 9.30 -7.86 -1.19
C LEU A 111 10.14 -6.90 -2.03
N ILE A 112 9.57 -5.74 -2.31
CA ILE A 112 10.32 -4.68 -2.96
C ILE A 112 10.71 -3.68 -1.87
N GLY A 113 12.01 -3.40 -1.77
CA GLY A 113 12.50 -2.41 -0.83
C GLY A 113 12.62 -1.06 -1.51
N LEU A 114 12.23 -0.01 -0.79
CA LEU A 114 12.36 1.35 -1.28
C LEU A 114 13.11 2.15 -0.22
N SER A 115 14.33 2.55 -0.55
CA SER A 115 15.19 3.26 0.39
C SER A 115 14.77 4.70 0.57
N LYS A 116 14.69 5.15 1.83
CA LYS A 116 14.41 6.56 2.13
C LYS A 116 15.72 7.32 2.23
N PRO A 117 15.81 8.53 1.72
CA PRO A 117 14.76 9.23 0.98
C PRO A 117 14.68 8.74 -0.47
N PHE A 118 13.48 8.74 -1.01
CA PHE A 118 13.28 8.33 -2.40
C PHE A 118 12.61 9.47 -3.17
N GLU A 119 12.78 9.44 -4.49
CA GLU A 119 12.13 10.40 -5.36
C GLU A 119 10.69 9.97 -5.60
N ILE A 120 9.79 10.93 -5.78
CA ILE A 120 8.40 10.64 -6.04
C ILE A 120 8.24 9.83 -7.33
N ASP A 121 9.03 10.14 -8.35
CA ASP A 121 8.97 9.39 -9.60
C ASP A 121 9.36 7.92 -9.39
N GLU A 122 10.37 7.66 -8.59
CA GLU A 122 10.79 6.31 -8.26
C GLU A 122 9.68 5.55 -7.54
N PHE A 123 9.03 6.21 -6.60
CA PHE A 123 7.91 5.65 -5.85
C PHE A 123 6.77 5.27 -6.80
N LEU A 124 6.38 6.20 -7.66
CA LEU A 124 5.28 5.95 -8.60
C LEU A 124 5.60 4.87 -9.61
N GLU A 125 6.82 4.84 -10.11
CA GLU A 125 7.24 3.80 -11.05
C GLU A 125 7.20 2.42 -10.42
N THR A 126 7.64 2.33 -9.16
CA THR A 126 7.62 1.06 -8.44
C THR A 126 6.20 0.54 -8.29
N ILE A 127 5.26 1.43 -7.96
CA ILE A 127 3.86 1.07 -7.83
C ILE A 127 3.31 0.58 -9.16
N GLU A 128 3.60 1.30 -10.23
CA GLU A 128 3.12 0.96 -11.56
C GLU A 128 3.53 -0.45 -11.96
N LYS A 129 4.77 -0.83 -11.66
CA LYS A 129 5.26 -2.16 -12.00
C LYS A 129 4.58 -3.27 -11.24
N LEU A 130 4.10 -2.99 -10.05
CA LEU A 130 3.56 -4.03 -9.17
C LEU A 130 2.06 -4.19 -9.26
N ILE A 131 1.34 -3.12 -9.53
CA ILE A 131 -0.11 -3.14 -9.34
C ILE A 131 -0.88 -3.54 -10.60
N GLN A 132 -0.26 -3.68 -11.68
CA GLN A 132 -0.86 -4.03 -12.98
C GLN A 132 -2.35 -4.37 -12.95
#